data_edcffb85f8b973c4c9e5e66a25aa9426
#
_entry.id   edcffb85f8b973c4c9e5e66a25aa9426
#
_cell.length_a   1.000
_cell.length_b   1.000
_cell.length_c   1.000
_cell.angle_alpha   90.00
_cell.angle_beta   90.00
_cell.angle_gamma   90.00
#
_symmetry.space_group_name_H-M   'P 1'
#
loop_
_entity.id
_entity.type
_entity.pdbx_description
1 polymer ?
#
loop_
_entity_poly.entity_id
_entity_poly.type
_entity_poly.pdbx_seq_one_letter_code
_entity_poly.pdbx_strand_id
1 'polypeptide(L)'
;MEQKKVDVAIIGSGTAGLNAMGRVKRAGKDLVLINGGEPGTTCARVGCMPSKVLIQIAEDFHRRGVFDRMGIEKHEAMHLNAQDSMEHVRDMRDTFVDRVLSNSTDHLGPDVFIEQYARFIEPDLLLLDNGDQIQADSIVIATGSSPVVPEAWRAFGDRIVTTDEFFELEDLPDSMAIVGLGVIGLEIGQSLCRMGVDVIGIDMANTIGGITAPEVNKEAVTLIGKEFPLWLGHAVDISEEPDGRLSVSAGDNIMVVHKVLASLGRRPNTDNLGLDQLGVKIDDRGIPDYDPNTLQVGDLPIFLAGDINGDRPI
;
A
#
# COMPACT_ATOMS: atom_id res chain seq x y z
N MET A 1 30.62 -17.04 -5.67
CA MET A 1 30.45 -15.66 -6.16
C MET A 1 30.47 -15.74 -7.68
N GLU A 2 29.32 -15.74 -8.30
CA GLU A 2 29.18 -15.67 -9.76
C GLU A 2 28.88 -14.22 -10.15
N GLN A 3 29.43 -13.79 -11.30
CA GLN A 3 29.11 -12.50 -11.86
C GLN A 3 28.35 -12.71 -13.18
N LYS A 4 27.14 -12.15 -13.28
CA LYS A 4 26.32 -12.18 -14.48
C LYS A 4 26.30 -10.78 -15.10
N LYS A 5 26.43 -10.73 -16.45
CA LYS A 5 26.29 -9.47 -17.21
C LYS A 5 25.02 -9.49 -18.05
N VAL A 6 24.25 -8.37 -18.01
CA VAL A 6 23.02 -8.17 -18.78
C VAL A 6 22.93 -6.75 -19.34
N ASP A 7 22.05 -6.50 -20.30
CA ASP A 7 21.75 -5.13 -20.74
C ASP A 7 21.01 -4.35 -19.66
N VAL A 8 20.01 -4.97 -18.98
CA VAL A 8 19.17 -4.29 -18.01
C VAL A 8 18.94 -5.14 -16.77
N ALA A 9 19.18 -4.59 -15.59
CA ALA A 9 18.74 -5.15 -14.32
C ALA A 9 17.52 -4.34 -13.80
N ILE A 10 16.49 -5.04 -13.32
CA ILE A 10 15.29 -4.44 -12.76
C ILE A 10 15.16 -4.90 -11.31
N ILE A 11 15.12 -3.96 -10.35
CA ILE A 11 14.97 -4.26 -8.93
C ILE A 11 13.51 -4.01 -8.54
N GLY A 12 12.79 -5.07 -8.23
CA GLY A 12 11.37 -5.09 -7.87
C GLY A 12 10.48 -5.66 -8.97
N SER A 13 9.63 -6.64 -8.60
CA SER A 13 8.64 -7.28 -9.48
C SER A 13 7.22 -6.74 -9.29
N GLY A 14 7.09 -5.52 -8.79
CA GLY A 14 5.82 -4.80 -8.72
C GLY A 14 5.32 -4.36 -10.11
N THR A 15 4.19 -3.65 -10.15
CA THR A 15 3.56 -3.19 -11.40
C THR A 15 4.55 -2.45 -12.31
N ALA A 16 5.39 -1.57 -11.76
CA ALA A 16 6.38 -0.81 -12.52
C ALA A 16 7.48 -1.72 -13.09
N GLY A 17 8.03 -2.63 -12.27
CA GLY A 17 9.08 -3.56 -12.69
C GLY A 17 8.60 -4.54 -13.76
N LEU A 18 7.40 -5.10 -13.62
CA LEU A 18 6.80 -5.98 -14.64
C LEU A 18 6.55 -5.23 -15.96
N ASN A 19 6.13 -3.96 -15.91
CA ASN A 19 6.02 -3.12 -17.11
C ASN A 19 7.39 -2.86 -17.74
N ALA A 20 8.39 -2.50 -16.95
CA ALA A 20 9.76 -2.31 -17.42
C ALA A 20 10.30 -3.57 -18.09
N MET A 21 10.15 -4.74 -17.45
CA MET A 21 10.50 -6.04 -18.02
C MET A 21 9.86 -6.25 -19.39
N GLY A 22 8.55 -6.00 -19.50
CA GLY A 22 7.84 -6.14 -20.77
C GLY A 22 8.36 -5.20 -21.86
N ARG A 23 8.86 -4.01 -21.52
CA ARG A 23 9.48 -3.07 -22.46
C ARG A 23 10.86 -3.54 -22.90
N VAL A 24 11.68 -3.96 -21.95
CA VAL A 24 13.04 -4.48 -22.23
C VAL A 24 12.99 -5.72 -23.12
N LYS A 25 12.10 -6.68 -22.84
CA LYS A 25 11.87 -7.87 -23.69
C LYS A 25 11.46 -7.50 -25.12
N ARG A 26 10.56 -6.52 -25.29
CA ARG A 26 10.15 -6.05 -26.63
C ARG A 26 11.28 -5.38 -27.39
N ALA A 27 12.24 -4.78 -26.69
CA ALA A 27 13.43 -4.20 -27.29
C ALA A 27 14.50 -5.24 -27.66
N GLY A 28 14.26 -6.53 -27.36
CA GLY A 28 15.20 -7.63 -27.65
C GLY A 28 16.47 -7.57 -26.80
N LYS A 29 16.37 -7.01 -25.60
CA LYS A 29 17.49 -6.83 -24.68
C LYS A 29 17.49 -7.92 -23.61
N ASP A 30 18.70 -8.32 -23.20
CA ASP A 30 18.89 -9.24 -22.09
C ASP A 30 18.59 -8.54 -20.75
N LEU A 31 17.90 -9.25 -19.86
CA LEU A 31 17.54 -8.69 -18.56
C LEU A 31 17.59 -9.71 -17.42
N VAL A 32 17.65 -9.17 -16.21
CA VAL A 32 17.25 -9.85 -14.97
C VAL A 32 16.20 -9.03 -14.25
N LEU A 33 15.24 -9.71 -13.63
CA LEU A 33 14.26 -9.17 -12.71
C LEU A 33 14.58 -9.69 -11.32
N ILE A 34 14.89 -8.79 -10.37
CA ILE A 34 15.35 -9.14 -9.03
C ILE A 34 14.26 -8.75 -8.04
N ASN A 35 13.84 -9.67 -7.16
CA ASN A 35 12.82 -9.42 -6.16
C ASN A 35 13.07 -10.22 -4.88
N GLY A 36 13.42 -9.54 -3.80
CA GLY A 36 13.65 -10.18 -2.49
C GLY A 36 12.42 -10.27 -1.60
N GLY A 37 11.33 -9.55 -1.96
CA GLY A 37 10.08 -9.57 -1.20
C GLY A 37 9.05 -10.52 -1.77
N GLU A 38 7.86 -10.50 -1.18
CA GLU A 38 6.71 -11.28 -1.68
C GLU A 38 6.31 -10.85 -3.10
N PRO A 39 6.18 -11.77 -4.05
CA PRO A 39 5.75 -11.45 -5.40
C PRO A 39 4.26 -11.13 -5.48
N GLY A 40 3.80 -10.52 -6.58
CA GLY A 40 2.37 -10.36 -6.87
C GLY A 40 1.83 -8.94 -6.88
N THR A 41 2.65 -7.92 -6.85
CA THR A 41 2.33 -6.47 -6.87
C THR A 41 1.56 -5.94 -5.65
N THR A 42 1.86 -4.73 -5.22
CA THR A 42 1.13 -4.04 -4.12
C THR A 42 -0.37 -3.93 -4.43
N CYS A 43 -0.74 -3.60 -5.68
CA CYS A 43 -2.14 -3.45 -6.07
C CYS A 43 -2.93 -4.76 -5.94
N ALA A 44 -2.36 -5.91 -6.32
CA ALA A 44 -3.06 -7.19 -6.21
C ALA A 44 -3.11 -7.73 -4.78
N ARG A 45 -2.04 -7.56 -4.01
CA ARG A 45 -1.90 -8.14 -2.67
C ARG A 45 -2.56 -7.31 -1.57
N VAL A 46 -2.20 -6.04 -1.48
CA VAL A 46 -2.48 -5.20 -0.29
C VAL A 46 -3.06 -3.83 -0.66
N GLY A 47 -3.53 -3.65 -1.87
CA GLY A 47 -4.01 -2.35 -2.36
C GLY A 47 -5.35 -2.42 -3.09
N CYS A 48 -5.34 -2.01 -4.35
CA CYS A 48 -6.54 -1.73 -5.14
C CYS A 48 -7.50 -2.92 -5.27
N MET A 49 -6.98 -4.15 -5.46
CA MET A 49 -7.86 -5.29 -5.75
C MET A 49 -8.61 -5.78 -4.51
N PRO A 50 -7.96 -6.13 -3.38
CA PRO A 50 -8.69 -6.53 -2.19
C PRO A 50 -9.57 -5.40 -1.62
N SER A 51 -9.17 -4.12 -1.73
CA SER A 51 -10.02 -3.01 -1.30
C SER A 51 -11.33 -2.93 -2.11
N LYS A 52 -11.31 -3.22 -3.41
CA LYS A 52 -12.53 -3.20 -4.24
C LYS A 52 -13.46 -4.38 -3.93
N VAL A 53 -12.92 -5.54 -3.55
CA VAL A 53 -13.72 -6.65 -3.03
C VAL A 53 -14.41 -6.26 -1.73
N LEU A 54 -13.65 -5.68 -0.78
CA LEU A 54 -14.20 -5.19 0.48
C LEU A 54 -15.31 -4.14 0.27
N ILE A 55 -15.06 -3.15 -0.58
CA ILE A 55 -16.03 -2.10 -0.94
C ILE A 55 -17.30 -2.72 -1.51
N GLN A 56 -17.18 -3.73 -2.39
CA GLN A 56 -18.35 -4.39 -2.99
C GLN A 56 -19.21 -5.09 -1.93
N ILE A 57 -18.58 -5.83 -0.99
CA ILE A 57 -19.30 -6.48 0.12
C ILE A 57 -20.01 -5.43 0.97
N ALA A 58 -19.29 -4.37 1.35
CA ALA A 58 -19.82 -3.28 2.16
C ALA A 58 -21.01 -2.58 1.48
N GLU A 59 -20.92 -2.32 0.18
CA GLU A 59 -21.96 -1.68 -0.60
C GLU A 59 -23.20 -2.57 -0.73
N ASP A 60 -23.03 -3.86 -1.04
CA ASP A 60 -24.15 -4.81 -1.16
C ASP A 60 -24.89 -4.97 0.18
N PHE A 61 -24.15 -5.01 1.29
CA PHE A 61 -24.78 -5.07 2.61
C PHE A 61 -25.46 -3.74 3.00
N HIS A 62 -24.83 -2.60 2.68
CA HIS A 62 -25.38 -1.27 2.97
C HIS A 62 -26.70 -1.01 2.21
N ARG A 63 -26.79 -1.48 0.97
CA ARG A 63 -28.00 -1.31 0.13
C ARG A 63 -29.26 -1.92 0.74
N ARG A 64 -29.16 -2.83 1.69
CA ARG A 64 -30.35 -3.36 2.39
C ARG A 64 -31.21 -2.27 3.01
N GLY A 65 -30.63 -1.15 3.40
CA GLY A 65 -31.34 0.00 3.97
C GLY A 65 -32.34 0.70 3.03
N VAL A 66 -32.36 0.35 1.73
CA VAL A 66 -33.32 0.88 0.75
C VAL A 66 -34.17 -0.20 0.08
N PHE A 67 -34.06 -1.45 0.51
CA PHE A 67 -34.74 -2.59 -0.11
C PHE A 67 -36.28 -2.55 0.04
N ASP A 68 -36.80 -1.99 1.13
CA ASP A 68 -38.21 -1.75 1.34
C ASP A 68 -38.83 -0.92 0.21
N ARG A 69 -38.12 0.12 -0.26
CA ARG A 69 -38.54 0.97 -1.39
C ARG A 69 -38.60 0.20 -2.71
N MET A 70 -37.94 -0.94 -2.79
CA MET A 70 -37.86 -1.83 -3.95
C MET A 70 -38.86 -3.01 -3.83
N GLY A 71 -39.63 -3.08 -2.73
CA GLY A 71 -40.51 -4.21 -2.44
C GLY A 71 -39.81 -5.49 -2.02
N ILE A 72 -38.54 -5.39 -1.57
CA ILE A 72 -37.78 -6.53 -1.05
C ILE A 72 -38.01 -6.60 0.46
N GLU A 73 -38.74 -7.61 0.89
CA GLU A 73 -39.13 -7.81 2.28
C GLU A 73 -38.05 -8.57 3.08
N LYS A 74 -38.10 -8.43 4.40
CA LYS A 74 -37.24 -9.15 5.38
C LYS A 74 -35.75 -8.82 5.25
N HIS A 75 -35.40 -7.71 4.67
CA HIS A 75 -34.01 -7.27 4.51
C HIS A 75 -33.35 -6.91 5.86
N GLU A 76 -34.15 -6.54 6.88
CA GLU A 76 -33.63 -6.28 8.25
C GLU A 76 -33.06 -7.54 8.92
N ALA A 77 -33.46 -8.72 8.47
CA ALA A 77 -32.96 -9.99 8.97
C ALA A 77 -31.60 -10.41 8.33
N MET A 78 -31.10 -9.61 7.39
CA MET A 78 -29.78 -9.87 6.80
C MET A 78 -28.70 -9.56 7.82
N HIS A 79 -27.80 -10.51 8.00
CA HIS A 79 -26.61 -10.39 8.84
C HIS A 79 -25.37 -10.55 7.99
N LEU A 80 -24.33 -9.79 8.30
CA LEU A 80 -23.02 -9.95 7.69
C LEU A 80 -22.17 -10.80 8.65
N ASN A 81 -21.59 -11.87 8.13
CA ASN A 81 -20.54 -12.60 8.82
C ASN A 81 -19.20 -11.98 8.43
N ALA A 82 -18.55 -11.29 9.36
CA ALA A 82 -17.33 -10.56 9.10
C ALA A 82 -16.17 -11.50 8.76
N GLN A 83 -16.05 -12.64 9.43
CA GLN A 83 -15.03 -13.64 9.19
C GLN A 83 -15.14 -14.22 7.76
N ASP A 84 -16.34 -14.67 7.36
CA ASP A 84 -16.57 -15.19 5.99
C ASP A 84 -16.33 -14.11 4.93
N SER A 85 -16.66 -12.85 5.26
CA SER A 85 -16.42 -11.71 4.36
C SER A 85 -14.92 -11.46 4.15
N MET A 86 -14.14 -11.50 5.22
CA MET A 86 -12.68 -11.32 5.14
C MET A 86 -12.00 -12.51 4.49
N GLU A 87 -12.49 -13.73 4.70
CA GLU A 87 -12.04 -14.93 3.97
C GLU A 87 -12.26 -14.74 2.46
N HIS A 88 -13.46 -14.30 2.05
CA HIS A 88 -13.74 -14.01 0.65
C HIS A 88 -12.81 -12.92 0.06
N VAL A 89 -12.51 -11.87 0.83
CA VAL A 89 -11.54 -10.85 0.40
C VAL A 89 -10.16 -11.46 0.15
N ARG A 90 -9.68 -12.34 1.04
CA ARG A 90 -8.39 -13.03 0.89
C ARG A 90 -8.38 -14.00 -0.29
N ASP A 91 -9.42 -14.80 -0.47
CA ASP A 91 -9.54 -15.74 -1.59
C ASP A 91 -9.51 -15.03 -2.95
N MET A 92 -10.23 -13.91 -3.05
CA MET A 92 -10.22 -13.09 -4.26
C MET A 92 -8.86 -12.44 -4.49
N ARG A 93 -8.21 -11.92 -3.43
CA ARG A 93 -6.85 -11.39 -3.49
C ARG A 93 -5.88 -12.45 -4.03
N ASP A 94 -5.91 -13.65 -3.47
CA ASP A 94 -5.03 -14.74 -3.88
C ASP A 94 -5.26 -15.12 -5.35
N THR A 95 -6.52 -15.16 -5.77
CA THR A 95 -6.87 -15.33 -7.19
C THR A 95 -6.26 -14.25 -8.09
N PHE A 96 -6.26 -12.99 -7.64
CA PHE A 96 -5.65 -11.89 -8.41
C PHE A 96 -4.12 -11.98 -8.42
N VAL A 97 -3.51 -12.35 -7.30
CA VAL A 97 -2.05 -12.58 -7.20
C VAL A 97 -1.64 -13.69 -8.15
N ASP A 98 -2.30 -14.84 -8.11
CA ASP A 98 -2.03 -15.98 -8.98
C ASP A 98 -2.12 -15.59 -10.46
N ARG A 99 -3.10 -14.78 -10.85
CA ARG A 99 -3.21 -14.26 -12.21
C ARG A 99 -2.06 -13.33 -12.60
N VAL A 100 -1.57 -12.51 -11.68
CA VAL A 100 -0.40 -11.65 -11.93
C VAL A 100 0.83 -12.54 -12.13
N LEU A 101 1.08 -13.50 -11.25
CA LEU A 101 2.26 -14.38 -11.30
C LEU A 101 2.24 -15.26 -12.55
N SER A 102 1.12 -15.92 -12.82
CA SER A 102 0.97 -16.79 -14.00
C SER A 102 1.09 -16.06 -15.33
N ASN A 103 0.81 -14.74 -15.38
CA ASN A 103 1.00 -13.94 -16.59
C ASN A 103 2.35 -13.20 -16.62
N SER A 104 3.20 -13.34 -15.63
CA SER A 104 4.45 -12.58 -15.54
C SER A 104 5.67 -13.43 -15.15
N THR A 105 5.80 -13.78 -13.88
CA THR A 105 7.02 -14.36 -13.30
C THR A 105 7.11 -15.88 -13.37
N ASP A 106 5.98 -16.60 -13.31
CA ASP A 106 5.97 -18.08 -13.26
C ASP A 106 6.56 -18.74 -14.51
N HIS A 107 6.62 -18.01 -15.62
CA HIS A 107 7.21 -18.49 -16.87
C HIS A 107 8.68 -18.12 -17.04
N LEU A 108 9.28 -17.46 -16.03
CA LEU A 108 10.67 -17.04 -16.06
C LEU A 108 11.56 -18.12 -15.45
N GLY A 109 12.67 -18.40 -16.10
CA GLY A 109 13.70 -19.25 -15.50
C GLY A 109 14.46 -18.53 -14.39
N PRO A 110 15.15 -19.27 -13.50
CA PRO A 110 15.93 -18.71 -12.39
C PRO A 110 17.07 -17.80 -12.86
N ASP A 111 17.46 -17.90 -14.11
CA ASP A 111 18.44 -17.00 -14.73
C ASP A 111 17.87 -15.62 -15.03
N VAL A 112 16.54 -15.46 -15.10
CA VAL A 112 15.88 -14.21 -15.44
C VAL A 112 15.17 -13.61 -14.23
N PHE A 113 14.46 -14.43 -13.44
CA PHE A 113 13.82 -14.03 -12.21
C PHE A 113 14.64 -14.51 -11.00
N ILE A 114 15.19 -13.55 -10.26
CA ILE A 114 16.09 -13.80 -9.13
C ILE A 114 15.39 -13.40 -7.85
N GLU A 115 15.09 -14.37 -7.00
CA GLU A 115 14.41 -14.17 -5.72
C GLU A 115 15.42 -13.83 -4.61
N GLN A 116 15.99 -12.62 -4.68
CA GLN A 116 16.99 -12.08 -3.77
C GLN A 116 16.79 -10.59 -3.58
N TYR A 117 17.28 -10.04 -2.48
CA TYR A 117 17.50 -8.60 -2.38
C TYR A 117 18.80 -8.23 -3.10
N ALA A 118 18.83 -7.00 -3.60
CA ALA A 118 20.02 -6.45 -4.27
C ALA A 118 20.34 -5.07 -3.71
N ARG A 119 21.66 -4.76 -3.66
CA ARG A 119 22.16 -3.43 -3.34
C ARG A 119 23.25 -3.02 -4.30
N PHE A 120 23.37 -1.74 -4.55
CA PHE A 120 24.48 -1.20 -5.34
C PHE A 120 25.80 -1.32 -4.59
N ILE A 121 26.85 -1.71 -5.31
CA ILE A 121 28.26 -1.59 -4.89
C ILE A 121 29.04 -0.68 -5.84
N GLU A 122 28.61 -0.55 -7.10
CA GLU A 122 29.04 0.41 -8.09
C GLU A 122 27.82 0.89 -8.90
N PRO A 123 27.92 1.96 -9.69
CA PRO A 123 26.77 2.48 -10.46
C PRO A 123 26.11 1.49 -11.41
N ASP A 124 26.84 0.53 -11.93
CA ASP A 124 26.42 -0.52 -12.86
C ASP A 124 26.52 -1.94 -12.28
N LEU A 125 26.82 -2.07 -10.97
CA LEU A 125 27.08 -3.35 -10.32
C LEU A 125 26.24 -3.52 -9.05
N LEU A 126 25.41 -4.57 -9.04
CA LEU A 126 24.61 -4.97 -7.89
C LEU A 126 25.23 -6.19 -7.19
N LEU A 127 25.13 -6.21 -5.87
CA LEU A 127 25.41 -7.34 -5.01
C LEU A 127 24.11 -7.93 -4.49
N LEU A 128 23.94 -9.23 -4.65
CA LEU A 128 22.80 -9.99 -4.13
C LEU A 128 23.09 -10.55 -2.73
N ASP A 129 22.06 -10.90 -1.99
CA ASP A 129 22.18 -11.43 -0.62
C ASP A 129 23.01 -12.72 -0.53
N ASN A 130 22.98 -13.56 -1.58
CA ASN A 130 23.77 -14.77 -1.66
C ASN A 130 25.26 -14.54 -2.03
N GLY A 131 25.62 -13.27 -2.26
CA GLY A 131 26.98 -12.86 -2.62
C GLY A 131 27.28 -12.86 -4.12
N ASP A 132 26.34 -13.21 -4.97
CA ASP A 132 26.50 -13.10 -6.42
C ASP A 132 26.33 -11.65 -6.90
N GLN A 133 26.85 -11.35 -8.08
CA GLN A 133 26.90 -10.01 -8.62
C GLN A 133 26.19 -9.93 -9.99
N ILE A 134 25.48 -8.82 -10.19
CA ILE A 134 24.85 -8.51 -11.48
C ILE A 134 25.43 -7.20 -12.00
N GLN A 135 26.12 -7.28 -13.13
CA GLN A 135 26.54 -6.10 -13.88
C GLN A 135 25.55 -5.81 -14.98
N ALA A 136 25.10 -4.56 -15.08
CA ALA A 136 24.09 -4.15 -16.07
C ALA A 136 24.46 -2.83 -16.73
N ASP A 137 24.21 -2.69 -18.04
CA ASP A 137 24.41 -1.44 -18.75
C ASP A 137 23.41 -0.36 -18.31
N SER A 138 22.24 -0.77 -17.79
CA SER A 138 21.24 0.11 -17.17
C SER A 138 20.52 -0.62 -16.03
N ILE A 139 20.18 0.12 -14.96
CA ILE A 139 19.47 -0.45 -13.81
C ILE A 139 18.18 0.34 -13.58
N VAL A 140 17.07 -0.37 -13.46
CA VAL A 140 15.76 0.21 -13.14
C VAL A 140 15.41 -0.12 -11.67
N ILE A 141 15.25 0.91 -10.84
CA ILE A 141 14.76 0.76 -9.47
C ILE A 141 13.24 0.85 -9.52
N ALA A 142 12.56 -0.25 -9.22
CA ALA A 142 11.10 -0.39 -9.20
C ALA A 142 10.62 -0.98 -7.87
N THR A 143 11.30 -0.66 -6.78
CA THR A 143 11.08 -1.21 -5.42
C THR A 143 9.80 -0.71 -4.75
N GLY A 144 9.12 0.25 -5.37
CA GLY A 144 7.85 0.78 -4.88
C GLY A 144 7.95 1.58 -3.58
N SER A 145 6.92 1.50 -2.78
CA SER A 145 6.79 2.22 -1.51
C SER A 145 6.15 1.34 -0.43
N SER A 146 6.33 1.72 0.83
CA SER A 146 5.71 1.06 2.00
C SER A 146 4.90 2.06 2.82
N PRO A 147 3.82 1.61 3.53
CA PRO A 147 3.05 2.47 4.41
C PRO A 147 3.89 3.11 5.50
N VAL A 148 3.55 4.34 5.89
CA VAL A 148 4.21 5.06 6.97
C VAL A 148 3.51 4.75 8.30
N VAL A 149 4.29 4.26 9.27
CA VAL A 149 3.85 4.10 10.66
C VAL A 149 4.82 4.87 11.55
N PRO A 150 4.33 5.79 12.41
CA PRO A 150 5.17 6.49 13.38
C PRO A 150 5.89 5.50 14.31
N GLU A 151 7.17 5.73 14.58
CA GLU A 151 7.98 4.81 15.40
C GLU A 151 7.36 4.55 16.77
N ALA A 152 6.78 5.58 17.40
CA ALA A 152 6.12 5.46 18.69
C ALA A 152 4.90 4.49 18.67
N TRP A 153 4.27 4.31 17.51
CA TRP A 153 3.10 3.43 17.40
C TRP A 153 3.47 1.95 17.26
N ARG A 154 4.71 1.65 16.90
CA ARG A 154 5.20 0.27 16.79
C ARG A 154 5.12 -0.49 18.13
N ALA A 155 5.16 0.24 19.26
CA ALA A 155 4.99 -0.34 20.59
C ALA A 155 3.61 -0.98 20.83
N PHE A 156 2.59 -0.58 20.06
CA PHE A 156 1.23 -1.13 20.17
C PHE A 156 1.05 -2.46 19.39
N GLY A 157 2.07 -2.92 18.67
CA GLY A 157 2.06 -4.21 17.98
C GLY A 157 0.96 -4.34 16.93
N ASP A 158 0.28 -5.47 16.92
CA ASP A 158 -0.77 -5.83 15.95
C ASP A 158 -2.07 -5.02 16.07
N ARG A 159 -2.15 -4.15 17.06
CA ARG A 159 -3.28 -3.19 17.20
C ARG A 159 -3.16 -1.99 16.26
N ILE A 160 -1.94 -1.71 15.74
CA ILE A 160 -1.73 -0.78 14.64
C ILE A 160 -1.58 -1.61 13.36
N VAL A 161 -2.44 -1.36 12.41
CA VAL A 161 -2.41 -2.02 11.11
C VAL A 161 -2.25 -0.99 10.00
N THR A 162 -1.58 -1.37 8.93
CA THR A 162 -1.58 -0.65 7.65
C THR A 162 -2.40 -1.43 6.64
N THR A 163 -2.42 -1.01 5.38
CA THR A 163 -3.05 -1.81 4.32
C THR A 163 -2.40 -3.17 4.15
N ASP A 164 -1.12 -3.28 4.48
CA ASP A 164 -0.36 -4.51 4.29
C ASP A 164 -0.84 -5.62 5.25
N GLU A 165 -1.21 -5.26 6.48
CA GLU A 165 -1.76 -6.19 7.49
C GLU A 165 -3.29 -6.22 7.47
N PHE A 166 -3.97 -5.16 7.05
CA PHE A 166 -5.43 -5.07 7.10
C PHE A 166 -6.12 -6.19 6.32
N PHE A 167 -5.64 -6.50 5.11
CA PHE A 167 -6.23 -7.55 4.28
C PHE A 167 -5.83 -8.97 4.71
N GLU A 168 -4.96 -9.11 5.72
CA GLU A 168 -4.63 -10.38 6.38
C GLU A 168 -5.49 -10.66 7.64
N LEU A 169 -6.30 -9.69 8.08
CA LEU A 169 -7.17 -9.91 9.23
C LEU A 169 -8.13 -11.07 8.97
N GLU A 170 -8.21 -11.98 9.94
CA GLU A 170 -9.15 -13.12 9.88
C GLU A 170 -10.59 -12.67 10.13
N ASP A 171 -10.77 -11.64 10.98
CA ASP A 171 -12.06 -11.09 11.37
C ASP A 171 -11.96 -9.56 11.50
N LEU A 172 -13.10 -8.87 11.47
CA LEU A 172 -13.15 -7.44 11.69
C LEU A 172 -13.25 -7.13 13.20
N PRO A 173 -12.52 -6.09 13.67
CA PRO A 173 -12.66 -5.66 15.06
C PRO A 173 -14.01 -4.96 15.28
N ASP A 174 -14.52 -4.96 16.53
CA ASP A 174 -15.76 -4.24 16.86
C ASP A 174 -15.62 -2.73 16.65
N SER A 175 -14.40 -2.18 16.80
CA SER A 175 -14.13 -0.74 16.61
C SER A 175 -12.73 -0.46 16.05
N MET A 176 -12.62 0.55 15.18
CA MET A 176 -11.36 0.94 14.54
C MET A 176 -11.27 2.45 14.36
N ALA A 177 -10.11 3.04 14.70
CA ALA A 177 -9.78 4.39 14.32
C ALA A 177 -9.01 4.40 12.99
N ILE A 178 -9.44 5.23 12.06
CA ILE A 178 -8.77 5.43 10.77
C ILE A 178 -7.97 6.73 10.88
N VAL A 179 -6.65 6.63 10.93
CA VAL A 179 -5.79 7.81 11.01
C VAL A 179 -5.13 8.08 9.66
N GLY A 180 -5.46 9.25 9.11
CA GLY A 180 -5.19 9.62 7.73
C GLY A 180 -6.40 9.37 6.84
N LEU A 181 -7.09 10.44 6.46
CA LEU A 181 -8.31 10.41 5.65
C LEU A 181 -8.02 10.76 4.18
N GLY A 182 -6.92 10.23 3.65
CA GLY A 182 -6.68 10.11 2.23
C GLY A 182 -7.66 9.14 1.57
N VAL A 183 -7.49 8.87 0.28
CA VAL A 183 -8.37 7.97 -0.48
C VAL A 183 -8.49 6.59 0.19
N ILE A 184 -7.36 5.99 0.58
CA ILE A 184 -7.29 4.66 1.20
C ILE A 184 -8.05 4.64 2.54
N GLY A 185 -7.77 5.61 3.41
CA GLY A 185 -8.42 5.68 4.72
C GLY A 185 -9.93 5.85 4.61
N LEU A 186 -10.41 6.66 3.65
CA LEU A 186 -11.82 6.83 3.39
C LEU A 186 -12.48 5.57 2.84
N GLU A 187 -11.86 4.89 1.86
CA GLU A 187 -12.38 3.65 1.28
C GLU A 187 -12.55 2.56 2.34
N ILE A 188 -11.53 2.34 3.16
CA ILE A 188 -11.56 1.31 4.20
C ILE A 188 -12.51 1.73 5.33
N GLY A 189 -12.42 2.98 5.81
CA GLY A 189 -13.26 3.47 6.91
C GLY A 189 -14.75 3.41 6.57
N GLN A 190 -15.15 3.83 5.38
CA GLN A 190 -16.54 3.74 4.92
C GLN A 190 -17.00 2.28 4.78
N SER A 191 -16.14 1.42 4.23
CA SER A 191 -16.46 0.00 4.09
C SER A 191 -16.70 -0.66 5.45
N LEU A 192 -15.80 -0.43 6.40
CA LEU A 192 -15.91 -0.96 7.77
C LEU A 192 -17.18 -0.47 8.46
N CYS A 193 -17.47 0.84 8.41
CA CYS A 193 -18.69 1.39 8.98
C CYS A 193 -19.94 0.72 8.39
N ARG A 194 -20.00 0.55 7.07
CA ARG A 194 -21.12 -0.11 6.38
C ARG A 194 -21.25 -1.59 6.72
N MET A 195 -20.14 -2.24 7.08
CA MET A 195 -20.11 -3.63 7.54
C MET A 195 -20.42 -3.78 9.04
N GLY A 196 -20.59 -2.66 9.77
CA GLY A 196 -21.04 -2.65 11.16
C GLY A 196 -19.94 -2.44 12.21
N VAL A 197 -18.71 -2.13 11.79
CA VAL A 197 -17.63 -1.73 12.70
C VAL A 197 -17.87 -0.31 13.21
N ASP A 198 -17.61 -0.05 14.49
CA ASP A 198 -17.63 1.29 15.06
C ASP A 198 -16.37 2.06 14.65
N VAL A 199 -16.53 3.01 13.71
CA VAL A 199 -15.41 3.69 13.05
C VAL A 199 -15.35 5.16 13.43
N ILE A 200 -14.14 5.66 13.68
CA ILE A 200 -13.82 7.09 13.69
C ILE A 200 -12.74 7.39 12.65
N GLY A 201 -12.86 8.54 12.00
CA GLY A 201 -11.85 9.04 11.06
C GLY A 201 -11.12 10.24 11.65
N ILE A 202 -9.79 10.26 11.58
CA ILE A 202 -8.95 11.32 12.16
C ILE A 202 -7.96 11.81 11.11
N ASP A 203 -7.84 13.13 10.94
CA ASP A 203 -6.80 13.73 10.10
C ASP A 203 -6.31 15.06 10.67
N MET A 204 -5.01 15.32 10.50
CA MET A 204 -4.40 16.61 10.85
C MET A 204 -4.87 17.74 9.92
N ALA A 205 -5.24 17.39 8.68
CA ALA A 205 -5.82 18.33 7.73
C ALA A 205 -7.31 18.55 7.99
N ASN A 206 -7.82 19.71 7.55
CA ASN A 206 -9.27 19.97 7.48
C ASN A 206 -9.90 19.48 6.17
N THR A 207 -9.18 18.70 5.38
CA THR A 207 -9.60 18.17 4.09
C THR A 207 -9.52 16.64 4.10
N ILE A 208 -10.37 15.99 3.29
CA ILE A 208 -10.40 14.54 3.15
C ILE A 208 -10.19 14.14 1.69
N GLY A 209 -9.72 12.92 1.43
CA GLY A 209 -9.57 12.37 0.08
C GLY A 209 -8.60 13.12 -0.83
N GLY A 210 -7.75 14.01 -0.31
CA GLY A 210 -6.90 14.86 -1.12
C GLY A 210 -7.65 15.96 -1.89
N ILE A 211 -8.90 16.28 -1.51
CA ILE A 211 -9.74 17.27 -2.19
C ILE A 211 -9.22 18.67 -1.88
N THR A 212 -8.82 19.40 -2.92
CA THR A 212 -8.26 20.76 -2.82
C THR A 212 -9.30 21.88 -2.98
N ALA A 213 -10.44 21.60 -3.64
CA ALA A 213 -11.52 22.58 -3.82
C ALA A 213 -12.34 22.71 -2.55
N PRO A 214 -12.42 23.90 -1.89
CA PRO A 214 -13.05 24.06 -0.55
C PRO A 214 -14.52 23.66 -0.52
N GLU A 215 -15.30 24.02 -1.53
CA GLU A 215 -16.73 23.70 -1.60
C GLU A 215 -16.97 22.22 -1.75
N VAL A 216 -16.15 21.54 -2.57
CA VAL A 216 -16.23 20.10 -2.77
C VAL A 216 -15.83 19.38 -1.49
N ASN A 217 -14.75 19.81 -0.83
CA ASN A 217 -14.32 19.24 0.44
C ASN A 217 -15.39 19.39 1.52
N LYS A 218 -16.01 20.58 1.64
CA LYS A 218 -17.08 20.80 2.61
C LYS A 218 -18.24 19.83 2.42
N GLU A 219 -18.65 19.61 1.18
CA GLU A 219 -19.72 18.67 0.87
C GLU A 219 -19.30 17.22 1.16
N ALA A 220 -18.08 16.83 0.78
CA ALA A 220 -17.53 15.51 1.06
C ALA A 220 -17.48 15.23 2.57
N VAL A 221 -16.97 16.16 3.38
CA VAL A 221 -16.95 16.04 4.84
C VAL A 221 -18.37 15.93 5.41
N THR A 222 -19.33 16.69 4.86
CA THR A 222 -20.73 16.62 5.28
C THR A 222 -21.37 15.27 4.96
N LEU A 223 -21.06 14.69 3.80
CA LEU A 223 -21.62 13.40 3.37
C LEU A 223 -21.00 12.24 4.14
N ILE A 224 -19.68 12.16 4.21
CA ILE A 224 -18.99 11.08 4.92
C ILE A 224 -19.26 11.16 6.43
N GLY A 225 -19.32 12.38 7.01
CA GLY A 225 -19.66 12.59 8.41
C GLY A 225 -21.07 12.13 8.82
N LYS A 226 -21.95 11.80 7.88
CA LYS A 226 -23.23 11.14 8.16
C LYS A 226 -23.09 9.63 8.37
N GLU A 227 -22.03 9.03 7.86
CA GLU A 227 -21.76 7.60 8.00
C GLU A 227 -20.95 7.31 9.28
N PHE A 228 -19.86 8.04 9.52
CA PHE A 228 -19.04 7.92 10.73
C PHE A 228 -18.41 9.25 11.16
N PRO A 229 -18.07 9.42 12.45
CA PRO A 229 -17.48 10.66 12.97
C PRO A 229 -16.14 10.98 12.30
N LEU A 230 -15.91 12.26 11.99
CA LEU A 230 -14.66 12.79 11.45
C LEU A 230 -14.07 13.81 12.41
N TRP A 231 -12.85 13.59 12.89
CA TRP A 231 -12.08 14.50 13.76
C TRP A 231 -10.95 15.12 12.95
N LEU A 232 -11.21 16.30 12.39
CA LEU A 232 -10.31 16.97 11.46
C LEU A 232 -9.55 18.12 12.12
N GLY A 233 -8.36 18.45 11.60
CA GLY A 233 -7.54 19.57 12.04
C GLY A 233 -6.77 19.32 13.33
N HIS A 234 -6.64 18.09 13.79
CA HIS A 234 -5.98 17.74 15.04
C HIS A 234 -4.98 16.59 14.83
N ALA A 235 -3.84 16.70 15.52
CA ALA A 235 -2.94 15.56 15.66
C ALA A 235 -3.59 14.48 16.53
N VAL A 236 -3.33 13.24 16.23
CA VAL A 236 -3.79 12.09 17.02
C VAL A 236 -2.77 11.78 18.11
N ASP A 237 -3.25 11.44 19.31
CA ASP A 237 -2.48 10.78 20.35
C ASP A 237 -3.08 9.41 20.66
N ILE A 238 -2.22 8.41 20.92
CA ILE A 238 -2.62 7.03 21.16
C ILE A 238 -1.96 6.55 22.45
N SER A 239 -2.75 5.95 23.33
CA SER A 239 -2.28 5.31 24.55
C SER A 239 -2.94 3.95 24.75
N GLU A 240 -2.33 3.10 25.56
CA GLU A 240 -2.86 1.76 25.86
C GLU A 240 -3.80 1.83 27.07
N GLU A 241 -4.95 1.18 26.97
CA GLU A 241 -5.90 0.97 28.06
C GLU A 241 -5.56 -0.29 28.84
N PRO A 242 -5.97 -0.39 30.15
CA PRO A 242 -5.69 -1.56 30.98
C PRO A 242 -6.24 -2.89 30.42
N ASP A 243 -7.25 -2.85 29.58
CA ASP A 243 -7.86 -4.02 28.94
C ASP A 243 -7.21 -4.39 27.59
N GLY A 244 -6.14 -3.70 27.22
CA GLY A 244 -5.38 -3.94 26.00
C GLY A 244 -5.92 -3.23 24.76
N ARG A 245 -7.04 -2.50 24.86
CA ARG A 245 -7.51 -1.63 23.77
C ARG A 245 -6.67 -0.36 23.67
N LEU A 246 -6.94 0.45 22.67
CA LEU A 246 -6.25 1.72 22.44
C LEU A 246 -7.19 2.88 22.70
N SER A 247 -6.78 3.80 23.57
CA SER A 247 -7.39 5.11 23.70
C SER A 247 -6.81 6.05 22.65
N VAL A 248 -7.65 6.53 21.78
CA VAL A 248 -7.28 7.44 20.67
C VAL A 248 -7.92 8.78 20.90
N SER A 249 -7.12 9.85 20.90
CA SER A 249 -7.61 11.21 21.12
C SER A 249 -7.15 12.17 20.03
N ALA A 250 -8.00 13.17 19.71
CA ALA A 250 -7.69 14.25 18.78
C ALA A 250 -8.51 15.50 19.15
N GLY A 251 -7.84 16.59 19.50
CA GLY A 251 -8.49 17.76 20.10
C GLY A 251 -9.17 17.40 21.42
N ASP A 252 -10.46 17.74 21.55
CA ASP A 252 -11.27 17.44 22.74
C ASP A 252 -11.98 16.07 22.66
N ASN A 253 -11.78 15.33 21.57
CA ASN A 253 -12.44 14.05 21.34
C ASN A 253 -11.56 12.89 21.82
N ILE A 254 -12.18 11.85 22.35
CA ILE A 254 -11.54 10.62 22.78
C ILE A 254 -12.45 9.41 22.50
N MET A 255 -11.87 8.30 22.06
CA MET A 255 -12.55 7.02 21.87
C MET A 255 -11.60 5.86 22.16
N VAL A 256 -12.13 4.80 22.75
CA VAL A 256 -11.39 3.54 22.95
C VAL A 256 -11.74 2.57 21.81
N VAL A 257 -10.71 2.10 21.12
CA VAL A 257 -10.86 1.22 19.93
C VAL A 257 -10.03 -0.05 20.06
N HIS A 258 -10.40 -1.07 19.30
CA HIS A 258 -9.65 -2.33 19.25
C HIS A 258 -8.40 -2.22 18.38
N LYS A 259 -8.49 -1.50 17.26
CA LYS A 259 -7.38 -1.34 16.31
C LYS A 259 -7.35 0.08 15.74
N VAL A 260 -6.19 0.45 15.24
CA VAL A 260 -5.97 1.69 14.50
C VAL A 260 -5.43 1.35 13.11
N LEU A 261 -6.06 1.84 12.05
CA LEU A 261 -5.52 1.82 10.70
C LEU A 261 -4.64 3.06 10.50
N ALA A 262 -3.35 2.85 10.28
CA ALA A 262 -2.40 3.89 9.91
C ALA A 262 -2.42 4.09 8.38
N SER A 263 -3.17 5.09 7.91
CA SER A 263 -3.26 5.50 6.50
C SER A 263 -2.55 6.83 6.26
N LEU A 264 -1.30 6.93 6.76
CA LEU A 264 -0.52 8.17 6.88
C LEU A 264 0.36 8.47 5.65
N GLY A 265 0.04 7.85 4.53
CA GLY A 265 0.82 7.93 3.31
C GLY A 265 1.86 6.82 3.19
N ARG A 266 2.71 6.95 2.17
CA ARG A 266 3.70 5.92 1.81
C ARG A 266 5.07 6.56 1.62
N ARG A 267 6.13 5.81 1.91
CA ARG A 267 7.52 6.20 1.71
C ARG A 267 8.18 5.29 0.68
N PRO A 268 8.96 5.83 -0.27
CA PRO A 268 9.74 5.05 -1.22
C PRO A 268 10.67 4.05 -0.55
N ASN A 269 10.79 2.85 -1.11
CA ASN A 269 11.67 1.79 -0.62
C ASN A 269 13.08 1.97 -1.19
N THR A 270 13.81 2.96 -0.67
CA THR A 270 15.20 3.27 -1.02
C THR A 270 16.20 2.81 0.03
N ASP A 271 15.73 2.50 1.21
CA ASP A 271 16.59 2.04 2.30
C ASP A 271 17.29 0.72 1.89
N ASN A 272 18.55 0.57 2.30
CA ASN A 272 19.39 -0.60 2.01
C ASN A 272 19.75 -0.85 0.54
N LEU A 273 19.37 0.02 -0.38
CA LEU A 273 19.82 -0.08 -1.78
C LEU A 273 21.29 0.30 -2.00
N GLY A 274 21.92 0.98 -1.03
CA GLY A 274 23.31 1.43 -1.17
C GLY A 274 23.49 2.67 -2.06
N LEU A 275 22.44 3.44 -2.29
CA LEU A 275 22.48 4.67 -3.12
C LEU A 275 23.37 5.76 -2.51
N ASP A 276 23.46 5.81 -1.19
CA ASP A 276 24.36 6.70 -0.45
C ASP A 276 25.84 6.48 -0.81
N GLN A 277 26.24 5.24 -1.02
CA GLN A 277 27.61 4.87 -1.42
C GLN A 277 27.96 5.37 -2.83
N LEU A 278 26.96 5.57 -3.67
CA LEU A 278 27.10 6.15 -5.01
C LEU A 278 27.07 7.68 -5.01
N GLY A 279 26.93 8.31 -3.83
CA GLY A 279 26.82 9.76 -3.69
C GLY A 279 25.46 10.33 -4.17
N VAL A 280 24.45 9.48 -4.33
CA VAL A 280 23.09 9.90 -4.68
C VAL A 280 22.46 10.65 -3.52
N LYS A 281 21.96 11.85 -3.77
CA LYS A 281 21.20 12.62 -2.78
C LYS A 281 19.78 12.06 -2.68
N ILE A 282 19.34 11.81 -1.45
CA ILE A 282 17.99 11.35 -1.13
C ILE A 282 17.35 12.42 -0.25
N ASP A 283 16.12 12.84 -0.56
CA ASP A 283 15.38 13.83 0.23
C ASP A 283 14.82 13.21 1.53
N ASP A 284 14.24 14.07 2.40
CA ASP A 284 13.66 13.64 3.69
C ASP A 284 12.49 12.66 3.53
N ARG A 285 11.89 12.57 2.33
CA ARG A 285 10.83 11.62 1.99
C ARG A 285 11.37 10.28 1.50
N GLY A 286 12.69 10.17 1.32
CA GLY A 286 13.35 8.98 0.79
C GLY A 286 13.44 8.93 -0.75
N ILE A 287 13.23 10.07 -1.43
CA ILE A 287 13.24 10.14 -2.90
C ILE A 287 14.65 10.51 -3.39
N PRO A 288 15.27 9.70 -4.27
CA PRO A 288 16.53 10.07 -4.91
C PRO A 288 16.38 11.29 -5.82
N ASP A 289 17.42 12.11 -5.92
CA ASP A 289 17.48 13.22 -6.89
C ASP A 289 17.54 12.65 -8.30
N TYR A 290 16.58 13.00 -9.14
CA TYR A 290 16.42 12.47 -10.50
C TYR A 290 15.87 13.52 -11.47
N ASP A 291 16.14 13.36 -12.77
CA ASP A 291 15.52 14.16 -13.83
C ASP A 291 14.06 13.74 -14.05
N PRO A 292 13.05 14.61 -13.81
CA PRO A 292 11.64 14.25 -13.94
C PRO A 292 11.19 13.90 -15.38
N ASN A 293 12.00 14.22 -16.40
CA ASN A 293 11.66 13.92 -17.80
C ASN A 293 12.17 12.54 -18.22
N THR A 294 13.34 12.13 -17.72
CA THR A 294 13.98 10.85 -18.07
C THR A 294 13.87 9.81 -16.97
N LEU A 295 13.57 10.23 -15.74
CA LEU A 295 13.61 9.44 -14.51
C LEU A 295 15.01 8.91 -14.17
N GLN A 296 16.05 9.48 -14.75
CA GLN A 296 17.43 9.11 -14.52
C GLN A 296 17.98 9.77 -13.26
N VAL A 297 18.75 9.03 -12.49
CA VAL A 297 19.40 9.48 -11.26
C VAL A 297 20.75 10.13 -11.63
N GLY A 298 20.80 11.46 -11.64
CA GLY A 298 21.99 12.20 -12.07
C GLY A 298 22.47 11.75 -13.46
N ASP A 299 23.78 11.53 -13.59
CA ASP A 299 24.41 10.98 -14.82
C ASP A 299 24.64 9.46 -14.74
N LEU A 300 24.06 8.77 -13.73
CA LEU A 300 24.25 7.34 -13.53
C LEU A 300 23.36 6.52 -14.47
N PRO A 301 23.72 5.26 -14.80
CA PRO A 301 22.90 4.37 -15.59
C PRO A 301 21.71 3.79 -14.78
N ILE A 302 21.13 4.60 -13.89
CA ILE A 302 20.09 4.23 -12.93
C ILE A 302 18.83 5.04 -13.20
N PHE A 303 17.70 4.37 -13.30
CA PHE A 303 16.39 4.93 -13.61
C PHE A 303 15.37 4.54 -12.56
N LEU A 304 14.43 5.45 -12.23
CA LEU A 304 13.34 5.18 -11.28
C LEU A 304 12.06 4.80 -12.02
N ALA A 305 11.28 3.86 -11.49
CA ALA A 305 9.98 3.49 -12.04
C ALA A 305 8.95 3.17 -10.95
N GLY A 306 7.78 3.77 -11.06
CA GLY A 306 6.67 3.61 -10.10
C GLY A 306 6.83 4.44 -8.83
N ASP A 307 6.25 3.99 -7.73
CA ASP A 307 6.12 4.75 -6.47
C ASP A 307 7.45 5.19 -5.84
N ILE A 308 8.55 4.60 -6.27
CA ILE A 308 9.91 4.99 -5.83
C ILE A 308 10.23 6.46 -6.13
N ASN A 309 9.61 7.06 -7.15
CA ASN A 309 9.82 8.46 -7.51
C ASN A 309 8.99 9.44 -6.67
N GLY A 310 8.06 8.96 -5.85
CA GLY A 310 7.25 9.77 -4.94
C GLY A 310 6.26 10.75 -5.60
N ASP A 311 6.11 10.72 -6.93
CA ASP A 311 5.26 11.69 -7.65
C ASP A 311 3.77 11.38 -7.45
N ARG A 312 3.36 10.13 -7.58
CA ARG A 312 1.97 9.69 -7.41
C ARG A 312 1.92 8.26 -6.87
N PRO A 313 2.22 8.04 -5.58
CA PRO A 313 2.11 6.71 -5.00
C PRO A 313 0.63 6.26 -5.02
N ILE A 314 0.43 5.01 -5.38
CA ILE A 314 -0.91 4.38 -5.43
C ILE A 314 -1.28 3.82 -4.07
#